data_88a0a16a0b3bb8bd39bd0c47ffb538a2
#
_entry.id   88a0a16a0b3bb8bd39bd0c47ffb538a2
#
_cell.length_a   1.000
_cell.length_b   1.000
_cell.length_c   1.000
_cell.angle_alpha   90.00
_cell.angle_beta   90.00
_cell.angle_gamma   90.00
#
_symmetry.space_group_name_H-M   'P 1'
#
loop_
_entity.id
_entity.type
_entity.pdbx_description
1 polymer ?
#
loop_
_entity_poly.entity_id
_entity_poly.type
_entity_poly.pdbx_seq_one_letter_code
_entity_poly.pdbx_strand_id
1 'polypeptide(L)'
;PFGMINAFLLINSQGCILIDTGLPNSEKKIETVLKKLNLTFTDIKLIIITHAHIDHAGNAAKIKFLSGAQVIAHNGDLPYYTGEKKMHFCSTGWFGRVFSKVGVIQKPYDKFEPDILLTSKDRFDLKRYGIDGEVMSTPGHTQGSISVVIDNDKAIVGDLISSGILLGGIVRTHKAKRPPFEENPLQVSQELQSIANKGVKTFFMGHGGPLPQKEVLRHIEKLKHLVTD
;
A
#
# COMPACT_ATOMS: atom_id res chain seq x y z
N PRO A 1 -5.53 -4.28 -14.16
CA PRO A 1 -6.04 -3.25 -15.06
C PRO A 1 -7.05 -2.38 -14.33
N PHE A 2 -7.27 -1.15 -14.82
CA PHE A 2 -8.31 -0.21 -14.35
C PHE A 2 -8.18 0.26 -12.88
N GLY A 3 -6.98 0.28 -12.28
CA GLY A 3 -6.80 0.69 -10.89
C GLY A 3 -7.34 -0.28 -9.83
N MET A 4 -7.61 -1.52 -10.22
CA MET A 4 -8.07 -2.55 -9.27
C MET A 4 -6.98 -2.98 -8.29
N ILE A 5 -5.74 -3.00 -8.73
CA ILE A 5 -4.55 -3.24 -7.90
C ILE A 5 -3.47 -2.32 -8.44
N ASN A 6 -2.94 -1.45 -7.60
CA ASN A 6 -1.92 -0.48 -7.95
C ASN A 6 -0.59 -0.85 -7.29
N ALA A 7 0.47 -0.70 -8.05
CA ALA A 7 1.84 -0.57 -7.58
C ALA A 7 2.40 0.72 -8.19
N PHE A 8 3.36 1.35 -7.52
CA PHE A 8 3.85 2.67 -7.92
C PHE A 8 5.35 2.65 -8.13
N LEU A 9 5.82 3.42 -9.09
CA LEU A 9 7.24 3.69 -9.32
C LEU A 9 7.52 5.18 -9.08
N LEU A 10 8.42 5.48 -8.16
CA LEU A 10 9.02 6.79 -8.01
C LEU A 10 10.34 6.78 -8.76
N ILE A 11 10.48 7.64 -9.76
CA ILE A 11 11.60 7.59 -10.70
C ILE A 11 12.39 8.89 -10.64
N ASN A 12 13.71 8.77 -10.65
CA ASN A 12 14.63 9.90 -10.81
C ASN A 12 15.88 9.45 -11.57
N SER A 13 16.91 10.31 -11.62
CA SER A 13 18.17 10.04 -12.33
C SER A 13 19.01 8.91 -11.71
N GLN A 14 18.73 8.46 -10.48
CA GLN A 14 19.46 7.39 -9.79
C GLN A 14 18.82 6.02 -9.98
N GLY A 15 17.62 5.94 -10.56
CA GLY A 15 16.83 4.73 -10.72
C GLY A 15 15.40 4.91 -10.23
N CYS A 16 14.82 3.88 -9.62
CA CYS A 16 13.45 3.96 -9.11
C CYS A 16 13.27 3.26 -7.77
N ILE A 17 12.22 3.68 -7.05
CA ILE A 17 11.66 3.00 -5.88
C ILE A 17 10.35 2.35 -6.32
N LEU A 18 10.18 1.07 -6.04
CA LEU A 18 8.92 0.36 -6.26
C LEU A 18 8.13 0.31 -4.95
N ILE A 19 6.87 0.72 -4.98
CA ILE A 19 5.95 0.64 -3.86
C ILE A 19 4.86 -0.35 -4.21
N ASP A 20 4.77 -1.42 -3.42
CA ASP A 20 4.01 -2.64 -3.63
C ASP A 20 4.40 -3.41 -4.90
N THR A 21 4.09 -4.69 -4.93
CA THR A 21 4.58 -5.61 -5.97
C THR A 21 3.48 -6.35 -6.71
N GLY A 22 2.22 -6.17 -6.29
CA GLY A 22 1.08 -6.85 -6.87
C GLY A 22 0.95 -8.31 -6.44
N LEU A 23 0.07 -9.02 -7.13
CA LEU A 23 -0.19 -10.45 -6.92
C LEU A 23 1.03 -11.31 -7.29
N PRO A 24 1.15 -12.53 -6.75
CA PRO A 24 2.15 -13.50 -7.19
C PRO A 24 2.18 -13.65 -8.71
N ASN A 25 3.36 -13.84 -9.28
CA ASN A 25 3.61 -13.99 -10.72
C ASN A 25 3.23 -12.74 -11.57
N SER A 26 3.25 -11.55 -10.97
CA SER A 26 3.01 -10.30 -11.69
C SER A 26 4.28 -9.58 -12.15
N GLU A 27 5.47 -10.19 -12.00
CA GLU A 27 6.76 -9.61 -12.37
C GLU A 27 6.81 -9.15 -13.83
N LYS A 28 6.21 -9.89 -14.76
CA LYS A 28 6.14 -9.51 -16.19
C LYS A 28 5.41 -8.18 -16.42
N LYS A 29 4.42 -7.84 -15.58
CA LYS A 29 3.72 -6.56 -15.67
C LYS A 29 4.63 -5.42 -15.24
N ILE A 30 5.37 -5.62 -14.15
CA ILE A 30 6.37 -4.64 -13.66
C ILE A 30 7.47 -4.50 -14.72
N GLU A 31 8.01 -5.60 -15.23
CA GLU A 31 9.03 -5.60 -16.29
C GLU A 31 8.56 -4.81 -17.53
N THR A 32 7.32 -5.02 -17.94
CA THR A 32 6.74 -4.30 -19.10
C THR A 32 6.70 -2.79 -18.87
N VAL A 33 6.40 -2.35 -17.65
CA VAL A 33 6.41 -0.93 -17.30
C VAL A 33 7.83 -0.39 -17.25
N LEU A 34 8.77 -1.12 -16.62
CA LEU A 34 10.18 -0.74 -16.56
C LEU A 34 10.75 -0.59 -17.98
N LYS A 35 10.53 -1.56 -18.87
CA LYS A 35 11.00 -1.49 -20.28
C LYS A 35 10.45 -0.29 -21.03
N LYS A 36 9.19 0.11 -20.82
CA LYS A 36 8.61 1.33 -21.43
C LYS A 36 9.29 2.60 -20.95
N LEU A 37 9.92 2.56 -19.80
CA LEU A 37 10.64 3.67 -19.18
C LEU A 37 12.16 3.58 -19.42
N ASN A 38 12.61 2.63 -20.26
CA ASN A 38 14.01 2.30 -20.48
C ASN A 38 14.76 1.89 -19.19
N LEU A 39 14.03 1.25 -18.26
CA LEU A 39 14.55 0.70 -17.00
C LEU A 39 14.50 -0.81 -16.99
N THR A 40 15.25 -1.41 -16.07
CA THR A 40 15.32 -2.84 -15.78
C THR A 40 15.05 -3.09 -14.30
N PHE A 41 14.95 -4.34 -13.87
CA PHE A 41 14.83 -4.65 -12.44
C PHE A 41 16.01 -4.12 -11.61
N THR A 42 17.23 -4.09 -12.15
CA THR A 42 18.41 -3.59 -11.44
C THR A 42 18.40 -2.07 -11.18
N ASP A 43 17.50 -1.35 -11.84
CA ASP A 43 17.28 0.07 -11.59
C ASP A 43 16.34 0.32 -10.40
N ILE A 44 15.65 -0.71 -9.88
CA ILE A 44 14.92 -0.64 -8.62
C ILE A 44 15.95 -0.62 -7.49
N LYS A 45 16.02 0.49 -6.75
CA LYS A 45 16.97 0.69 -5.66
C LYS A 45 16.38 0.38 -4.29
N LEU A 46 15.06 0.41 -4.19
CA LEU A 46 14.32 0.14 -2.98
C LEU A 46 12.93 -0.41 -3.33
N ILE A 47 12.46 -1.36 -2.53
CA ILE A 47 11.09 -1.86 -2.57
C ILE A 47 10.44 -1.48 -1.24
N ILE A 48 9.26 -0.88 -1.28
CA ILE A 48 8.47 -0.54 -0.10
C ILE A 48 7.19 -1.35 -0.16
N ILE A 49 6.92 -2.17 0.87
CA ILE A 49 5.68 -2.95 0.97
C ILE A 49 4.77 -2.25 1.97
N THR A 50 3.64 -1.74 1.47
CA THR A 50 2.71 -0.97 2.31
C THR A 50 2.07 -1.81 3.40
N HIS A 51 1.75 -3.07 3.12
CA HIS A 51 1.22 -4.05 4.08
C HIS A 51 1.25 -5.48 3.49
N ALA A 52 0.92 -6.49 4.31
CA ALA A 52 1.17 -7.90 3.97
C ALA A 52 0.10 -8.59 3.12
N HIS A 53 -0.94 -7.91 2.63
CA HIS A 53 -1.92 -8.57 1.76
C HIS A 53 -1.29 -9.04 0.46
N ILE A 54 -1.85 -10.15 -0.09
CA ILE A 54 -1.30 -10.87 -1.24
C ILE A 54 -1.17 -10.01 -2.50
N ASP A 55 -2.02 -9.02 -2.67
CA ASP A 55 -2.03 -8.13 -3.84
C ASP A 55 -1.08 -6.93 -3.69
N HIS A 56 -0.41 -6.79 -2.55
CA HIS A 56 0.64 -5.81 -2.27
C HIS A 56 2.01 -6.49 -2.11
N ALA A 57 2.11 -7.50 -1.24
CA ALA A 57 3.35 -8.21 -0.94
C ALA A 57 3.58 -9.45 -1.81
N GLY A 58 2.58 -9.88 -2.59
CA GLY A 58 2.53 -11.19 -3.20
C GLY A 58 3.66 -11.54 -4.16
N ASN A 59 4.34 -10.54 -4.70
CA ASN A 59 5.48 -10.75 -5.61
C ASN A 59 6.81 -10.19 -5.06
N ALA A 60 6.84 -9.80 -3.77
CA ALA A 60 7.99 -9.12 -3.16
C ALA A 60 9.27 -9.99 -3.18
N ALA A 61 9.17 -11.26 -2.81
CA ALA A 61 10.30 -12.20 -2.84
C ALA A 61 10.95 -12.27 -4.23
N LYS A 62 10.11 -12.39 -5.28
CA LYS A 62 10.56 -12.48 -6.67
C LYS A 62 11.21 -11.20 -7.15
N ILE A 63 10.59 -10.04 -6.87
CA ILE A 63 11.14 -8.74 -7.28
C ILE A 63 12.43 -8.43 -6.51
N LYS A 64 12.49 -8.73 -5.20
CA LYS A 64 13.73 -8.64 -4.40
C LYS A 64 14.87 -9.43 -5.06
N PHE A 65 14.60 -10.68 -5.45
CA PHE A 65 15.60 -11.53 -6.12
C PHE A 65 16.04 -10.94 -7.47
N LEU A 66 15.11 -10.46 -8.30
CA LEU A 66 15.41 -9.95 -9.64
C LEU A 66 16.15 -8.60 -9.62
N SER A 67 15.86 -7.77 -8.64
CA SER A 67 16.43 -6.41 -8.54
C SER A 67 17.69 -6.34 -7.69
N GLY A 68 17.83 -7.22 -6.70
CA GLY A 68 18.80 -7.09 -5.63
C GLY A 68 18.53 -5.94 -4.67
N ALA A 69 17.37 -5.29 -4.78
CA ALA A 69 16.99 -4.15 -3.96
C ALA A 69 16.64 -4.56 -2.53
N GLN A 70 16.91 -3.67 -1.58
CA GLN A 70 16.44 -3.84 -0.21
C GLN A 70 14.91 -3.68 -0.15
N VAL A 71 14.27 -4.40 0.77
CA VAL A 71 12.83 -4.32 1.04
C VAL A 71 12.61 -3.65 2.39
N ILE A 72 11.80 -2.59 2.39
CA ILE A 72 11.25 -1.98 3.60
C ILE A 72 9.85 -2.51 3.83
N ALA A 73 9.56 -2.88 5.08
CA ALA A 73 8.23 -3.17 5.57
C ALA A 73 8.14 -2.84 7.08
N HIS A 74 6.98 -3.00 7.66
CA HIS A 74 6.76 -2.75 9.09
C HIS A 74 6.74 -4.06 9.89
N ASN A 75 7.27 -4.04 11.10
CA ASN A 75 7.37 -5.20 11.99
C ASN A 75 6.00 -5.77 12.40
N GLY A 76 4.94 -4.95 12.39
CA GLY A 76 3.58 -5.38 12.70
C GLY A 76 3.06 -6.48 11.77
N ASP A 77 3.54 -6.50 10.52
CA ASP A 77 3.15 -7.50 9.51
C ASP A 77 4.23 -8.58 9.28
N LEU A 78 5.38 -8.52 9.98
CA LEU A 78 6.49 -9.47 9.82
C LEU A 78 6.06 -10.95 9.84
N PRO A 79 5.20 -11.41 10.79
CA PRO A 79 4.81 -12.81 10.86
C PRO A 79 4.08 -13.32 9.60
N TYR A 80 3.49 -12.42 8.82
CA TYR A 80 2.83 -12.75 7.55
C TYR A 80 3.84 -12.89 6.42
N TYR A 81 4.86 -12.00 6.35
CA TYR A 81 5.91 -12.07 5.34
C TYR A 81 6.77 -13.33 5.49
N THR A 82 7.07 -13.72 6.73
CA THR A 82 7.85 -14.93 7.04
C THR A 82 6.99 -16.20 6.99
N GLY A 83 5.66 -16.05 6.95
CA GLY A 83 4.70 -17.15 6.95
C GLY A 83 4.59 -17.88 8.30
N GLU A 84 4.98 -17.24 9.40
CA GLU A 84 4.75 -17.72 10.76
C GLU A 84 3.27 -17.70 11.12
N LYS A 85 2.53 -16.72 10.58
CA LYS A 85 1.09 -16.58 10.74
C LYS A 85 0.38 -16.59 9.40
N LYS A 86 -0.84 -17.13 9.39
CA LYS A 86 -1.78 -16.94 8.27
C LYS A 86 -2.42 -15.57 8.35
N MET A 87 -2.64 -14.95 7.19
CA MET A 87 -3.30 -13.66 7.11
C MET A 87 -4.71 -13.73 7.73
N HIS A 88 -5.00 -12.75 8.58
CA HIS A 88 -6.33 -12.55 9.14
C HIS A 88 -7.01 -11.39 8.44
N PHE A 89 -8.30 -11.56 8.09
CA PHE A 89 -9.07 -10.56 7.35
C PHE A 89 -10.24 -10.05 8.19
N CYS A 90 -10.16 -8.81 8.66
CA CYS A 90 -11.25 -8.12 9.34
C CYS A 90 -12.20 -7.50 8.29
N SER A 91 -13.27 -8.21 7.93
CA SER A 91 -14.16 -7.82 6.84
C SER A 91 -14.97 -6.56 7.14
N THR A 92 -14.99 -5.60 6.20
CA THR A 92 -15.82 -4.40 6.24
C THR A 92 -17.09 -4.60 5.41
N GLY A 93 -18.25 -4.63 6.05
CA GLY A 93 -19.53 -4.79 5.36
C GLY A 93 -19.74 -6.16 4.68
N TRP A 94 -20.82 -6.28 3.91
CA TRP A 94 -21.23 -7.54 3.28
C TRP A 94 -20.26 -8.02 2.20
N PHE A 95 -19.72 -7.09 1.39
CA PHE A 95 -18.78 -7.43 0.32
C PHE A 95 -17.50 -8.05 0.87
N GLY A 96 -16.92 -7.46 1.92
CA GLY A 96 -15.75 -8.03 2.58
C GLY A 96 -16.02 -9.43 3.14
N ARG A 97 -17.20 -9.67 3.73
CA ARG A 97 -17.59 -10.98 4.26
C ARG A 97 -17.72 -12.05 3.16
N VAL A 98 -18.22 -11.69 1.98
CA VAL A 98 -18.28 -12.60 0.83
C VAL A 98 -16.89 -12.80 0.25
N PHE A 99 -16.15 -11.69 0.08
CA PHE A 99 -14.82 -11.70 -0.51
C PHE A 99 -13.80 -12.47 0.35
N SER A 100 -13.90 -12.43 1.69
CA SER A 100 -13.04 -13.20 2.59
C SER A 100 -13.13 -14.73 2.38
N LYS A 101 -14.24 -15.21 1.80
CA LYS A 101 -14.43 -16.63 1.46
C LYS A 101 -13.82 -17.03 0.11
N VAL A 102 -13.38 -16.07 -0.68
CA VAL A 102 -12.74 -16.32 -1.97
C VAL A 102 -11.31 -16.79 -1.74
N GLY A 103 -11.02 -18.05 -2.06
CA GLY A 103 -9.74 -18.69 -1.75
C GLY A 103 -8.51 -18.02 -2.36
N VAL A 104 -8.67 -17.09 -3.31
CA VAL A 104 -7.53 -16.37 -3.92
C VAL A 104 -6.81 -15.46 -2.92
N ILE A 105 -7.55 -14.75 -2.04
CA ILE A 105 -6.94 -13.84 -1.07
C ILE A 105 -6.25 -14.56 0.08
N GLN A 106 -6.61 -15.82 0.31
CA GLN A 106 -6.02 -16.68 1.36
C GLN A 106 -4.84 -17.50 0.85
N LYS A 107 -4.51 -17.43 -0.45
CA LYS A 107 -3.36 -18.15 -0.99
C LYS A 107 -2.08 -17.62 -0.37
N PRO A 108 -1.16 -18.51 0.03
CA PRO A 108 0.16 -18.08 0.44
C PRO A 108 0.90 -17.50 -0.77
N TYR A 109 1.82 -16.58 -0.52
CA TYR A 109 2.83 -16.11 -1.46
C TYR A 109 4.22 -16.51 -1.00
N ASP A 110 5.22 -16.33 -1.87
CA ASP A 110 6.59 -16.68 -1.54
C ASP A 110 7.09 -15.85 -0.36
N LYS A 111 7.56 -16.54 0.67
CA LYS A 111 8.06 -15.92 1.91
C LYS A 111 9.30 -15.07 1.63
N PHE A 112 9.43 -13.99 2.37
CA PHE A 112 10.62 -13.15 2.35
C PHE A 112 10.83 -12.48 3.70
N GLU A 113 12.07 -12.09 3.95
CA GLU A 113 12.43 -11.25 5.08
C GLU A 113 12.71 -9.83 4.57
N PRO A 114 12.01 -8.81 5.08
CA PRO A 114 12.37 -7.42 4.83
C PRO A 114 13.77 -7.11 5.36
N ASP A 115 14.55 -6.33 4.59
CA ASP A 115 15.90 -5.91 5.00
C ASP A 115 15.84 -4.76 6.02
N ILE A 116 14.77 -3.97 5.96
CA ILE A 116 14.56 -2.83 6.84
C ILE A 116 13.16 -2.96 7.42
N LEU A 117 13.08 -3.12 8.74
CA LEU A 117 11.84 -3.21 9.49
C LEU A 117 11.60 -1.90 10.24
N LEU A 118 10.51 -1.23 9.87
CA LEU A 118 10.03 -0.05 10.61
C LEU A 118 9.21 -0.48 11.82
N THR A 119 9.25 0.35 12.85
CA THR A 119 8.37 0.30 14.02
C THR A 119 7.43 1.50 14.02
N SER A 120 6.46 1.53 14.93
CA SER A 120 5.47 2.60 15.00
C SER A 120 6.04 4.02 15.20
N LYS A 121 7.30 4.14 15.60
CA LYS A 121 7.98 5.42 15.84
C LYS A 121 8.92 5.82 14.71
N ASP A 122 9.23 4.88 13.82
CA ASP A 122 10.24 5.09 12.80
C ASP A 122 9.69 5.90 11.63
N ARG A 123 10.58 6.71 11.08
CA ARG A 123 10.42 7.37 9.79
C ARG A 123 11.67 7.09 8.98
N PHE A 124 11.48 6.76 7.73
CA PHE A 124 12.59 6.47 6.84
C PHE A 124 12.66 7.52 5.75
N ASP A 125 13.75 8.28 5.75
CA ASP A 125 13.99 9.35 4.78
C ASP A 125 14.41 8.77 3.43
N LEU A 126 13.74 9.20 2.36
CA LEU A 126 13.98 8.76 0.99
C LEU A 126 15.02 9.63 0.26
N LYS A 127 15.56 10.69 0.89
CA LYS A 127 16.55 11.61 0.26
C LYS A 127 17.79 10.89 -0.26
N ARG A 128 18.25 9.83 0.43
CA ARG A 128 19.38 9.02 -0.04
C ARG A 128 19.12 8.30 -1.38
N TYR A 129 17.86 8.17 -1.77
CA TYR A 129 17.42 7.64 -3.06
C TYR A 129 17.00 8.76 -4.03
N GLY A 130 17.31 10.03 -3.71
CA GLY A 130 17.01 11.18 -4.54
C GLY A 130 15.53 11.57 -4.59
N ILE A 131 14.73 11.16 -3.60
CA ILE A 131 13.30 11.51 -3.47
C ILE A 131 13.13 12.36 -2.21
N ASP A 132 12.53 13.54 -2.35
CA ASP A 132 12.10 14.33 -1.19
C ASP A 132 10.82 13.73 -0.62
N GLY A 133 10.98 12.88 0.39
CA GLY A 133 9.88 12.14 0.97
C GLY A 133 10.29 11.24 2.12
N GLU A 134 9.30 10.69 2.79
CA GLU A 134 9.48 9.79 3.92
C GLU A 134 8.51 8.60 3.88
N VAL A 135 8.94 7.46 4.41
CA VAL A 135 8.07 6.33 4.76
C VAL A 135 7.73 6.43 6.23
N MET A 136 6.46 6.27 6.58
CA MET A 136 5.97 6.37 7.95
C MET A 136 5.00 5.24 8.29
N SER A 137 4.99 4.82 9.56
CA SER A 137 3.98 3.89 10.08
C SER A 137 2.60 4.54 10.06
N THR A 138 1.61 3.82 9.54
CA THR A 138 0.21 4.26 9.45
C THR A 138 -0.72 3.07 9.68
N PRO A 139 -0.73 2.50 10.89
CA PRO A 139 -1.52 1.31 11.19
C PRO A 139 -3.02 1.56 11.13
N GLY A 140 -3.79 0.47 11.03
CA GLY A 140 -5.25 0.53 11.06
C GLY A 140 -5.92 -0.33 9.99
N HIS A 141 -5.40 -0.36 8.77
CA HIS A 141 -5.81 -1.36 7.78
C HIS A 141 -5.22 -2.73 8.15
N THR A 142 -3.92 -2.79 8.39
CA THR A 142 -3.21 -3.81 9.17
C THR A 142 -2.38 -3.13 10.26
N GLN A 143 -1.85 -3.90 11.23
CA GLN A 143 -0.94 -3.35 12.23
C GLN A 143 0.41 -2.92 11.63
N GLY A 144 0.77 -3.49 10.49
CA GLY A 144 2.00 -3.20 9.77
C GLY A 144 1.84 -2.26 8.58
N SER A 145 0.71 -1.57 8.46
CA SER A 145 0.51 -0.62 7.35
C SER A 145 1.47 0.56 7.45
N ILE A 146 2.06 0.91 6.29
CA ILE A 146 2.93 2.10 6.12
C ILE A 146 2.48 2.92 4.91
N SER A 147 2.78 4.21 4.98
CA SER A 147 2.51 5.16 3.90
C SER A 147 3.79 5.88 3.47
N VAL A 148 3.81 6.35 2.23
CA VAL A 148 4.90 7.14 1.66
C VAL A 148 4.39 8.54 1.37
N VAL A 149 5.00 9.56 1.98
CA VAL A 149 4.71 10.97 1.71
C VAL A 149 5.81 11.55 0.84
N ILE A 150 5.45 12.28 -0.21
CA ILE A 150 6.37 12.79 -1.23
C ILE A 150 6.10 14.30 -1.39
N ASP A 151 7.17 15.10 -1.37
CA ASP A 151 7.15 16.55 -1.58
C ASP A 151 6.13 17.30 -0.67
N ASN A 152 5.68 16.70 0.43
CA ASN A 152 4.56 17.16 1.26
C ASN A 152 3.27 17.50 0.47
N ASP A 153 3.12 16.96 -0.73
CA ASP A 153 2.00 17.22 -1.65
C ASP A 153 1.24 15.95 -2.01
N LYS A 154 1.92 14.81 -2.05
CA LYS A 154 1.40 13.51 -2.45
C LYS A 154 1.64 12.47 -1.36
N ALA A 155 0.70 11.54 -1.21
CA ALA A 155 0.91 10.36 -0.37
C ALA A 155 0.44 9.09 -1.08
N ILE A 156 1.20 8.00 -0.92
CA ILE A 156 0.80 6.66 -1.28
C ILE A 156 0.48 5.96 0.03
N VAL A 157 -0.79 5.62 0.24
CA VAL A 157 -1.32 5.24 1.56
C VAL A 157 -1.75 3.77 1.64
N GLY A 158 -1.32 2.95 0.67
CA GLY A 158 -1.77 1.55 0.62
C GLY A 158 -3.29 1.45 0.67
N ASP A 159 -3.80 0.66 1.58
CA ASP A 159 -5.24 0.40 1.75
C ASP A 159 -5.87 1.10 2.96
N LEU A 160 -5.29 2.18 3.47
CA LEU A 160 -5.98 3.04 4.44
C LEU A 160 -7.30 3.58 3.90
N ILE A 161 -7.39 3.72 2.58
CA ILE A 161 -8.57 4.18 1.86
C ILE A 161 -8.57 3.54 0.48
N SER A 162 -9.73 3.27 -0.06
CA SER A 162 -9.92 2.82 -1.44
C SER A 162 -10.96 3.69 -2.16
N SER A 163 -11.12 3.52 -3.47
CA SER A 163 -12.16 4.20 -4.23
C SER A 163 -12.75 3.31 -5.32
N GLY A 164 -13.87 3.72 -5.88
CA GLY A 164 -14.53 2.95 -6.94
C GLY A 164 -15.30 1.72 -6.45
N ILE A 165 -15.87 0.99 -7.38
CA ILE A 165 -16.60 -0.27 -7.14
C ILE A 165 -15.67 -1.45 -7.47
N LEU A 166 -15.88 -2.60 -6.85
CA LEU A 166 -15.13 -3.84 -7.10
C LEU A 166 -13.60 -3.62 -7.06
N LEU A 167 -13.06 -3.31 -5.88
CA LEU A 167 -11.64 -3.09 -5.69
C LEU A 167 -11.07 -1.99 -6.62
N GLY A 168 -11.72 -0.83 -6.64
CA GLY A 168 -11.19 0.32 -7.37
C GLY A 168 -11.54 0.41 -8.85
N GLY A 169 -12.39 -0.48 -9.37
CA GLY A 169 -12.79 -0.51 -10.78
C GLY A 169 -13.16 0.84 -11.40
N ILE A 170 -13.61 0.82 -12.64
CA ILE A 170 -13.83 2.00 -13.50
C ILE A 170 -14.98 2.92 -13.08
N VAL A 171 -15.76 2.58 -12.05
CA VAL A 171 -16.96 3.32 -11.63
C VAL A 171 -16.72 3.99 -10.29
N ARG A 172 -17.11 5.28 -10.15
CA ARG A 172 -17.01 6.08 -8.92
C ARG A 172 -15.58 6.17 -8.33
N THR A 173 -14.57 6.14 -9.16
CA THR A 173 -13.15 6.21 -8.73
C THR A 173 -12.80 7.49 -7.97
N HIS A 174 -13.62 8.54 -8.09
CA HIS A 174 -13.51 9.81 -7.35
C HIS A 174 -14.19 9.79 -5.98
N LYS A 175 -14.76 8.65 -5.54
CA LYS A 175 -15.44 8.52 -4.25
C LYS A 175 -14.68 7.59 -3.33
N ALA A 176 -14.29 8.12 -2.19
CA ALA A 176 -13.64 7.37 -1.12
C ALA A 176 -14.59 6.34 -0.50
N LYS A 177 -14.06 5.19 -0.18
CA LYS A 177 -14.72 4.13 0.57
C LYS A 177 -13.73 3.37 1.43
N ARG A 178 -14.23 2.60 2.38
CA ARG A 178 -13.43 1.62 3.11
C ARG A 178 -12.99 0.49 2.17
N PRO A 179 -11.77 -0.03 2.34
CA PRO A 179 -11.37 -1.27 1.69
C PRO A 179 -12.23 -2.46 2.18
N PRO A 180 -12.21 -3.62 1.50
CA PRO A 180 -12.97 -4.80 1.94
C PRO A 180 -12.58 -5.33 3.32
N PHE A 181 -11.36 -5.05 3.75
CA PHE A 181 -10.77 -5.45 5.03
C PHE A 181 -10.15 -4.25 5.72
N GLU A 182 -10.27 -4.17 7.04
CA GLU A 182 -9.73 -3.09 7.85
C GLU A 182 -9.83 -3.48 9.32
N GLU A 183 -8.73 -3.44 10.05
CA GLU A 183 -8.68 -3.87 11.44
C GLU A 183 -9.24 -2.81 12.39
N ASN A 184 -8.90 -1.54 12.19
CA ASN A 184 -9.26 -0.44 13.09
C ASN A 184 -9.60 0.85 12.31
N PRO A 185 -10.90 1.13 12.06
CA PRO A 185 -11.32 2.32 11.32
C PRO A 185 -11.01 3.65 12.02
N LEU A 186 -11.00 3.67 13.35
CA LEU A 186 -10.65 4.88 14.11
C LEU A 186 -9.17 5.22 13.89
N GLN A 187 -8.29 4.24 13.98
CA GLN A 187 -6.87 4.42 13.74
C GLN A 187 -6.61 4.85 12.29
N VAL A 188 -7.27 4.22 11.30
CA VAL A 188 -7.22 4.66 9.90
C VAL A 188 -7.61 6.13 9.76
N SER A 189 -8.68 6.57 10.44
CA SER A 189 -9.11 7.97 10.39
C SER A 189 -8.06 8.93 10.96
N GLN A 190 -7.39 8.53 12.04
CA GLN A 190 -6.31 9.32 12.68
C GLN A 190 -5.08 9.42 11.78
N GLU A 191 -4.67 8.30 11.16
CA GLU A 191 -3.51 8.28 10.27
C GLU A 191 -3.75 9.09 8.99
N LEU A 192 -4.92 8.94 8.36
CA LEU A 192 -5.30 9.77 7.21
C LEU A 192 -5.34 11.26 7.56
N GLN A 193 -5.85 11.61 8.76
CA GLN A 193 -5.85 13.00 9.24
C GLN A 193 -4.42 13.51 9.47
N SER A 194 -3.54 12.70 10.05
CA SER A 194 -2.13 13.03 10.26
C SER A 194 -1.43 13.34 8.94
N ILE A 195 -1.64 12.49 7.91
CA ILE A 195 -1.09 12.70 6.57
C ILE A 195 -1.67 13.98 5.94
N ALA A 196 -2.98 14.20 6.03
CA ALA A 196 -3.62 15.40 5.49
C ALA A 196 -3.08 16.69 6.15
N ASN A 197 -2.80 16.66 7.45
CA ASN A 197 -2.25 17.80 8.21
C ASN A 197 -0.81 18.16 7.78
N LYS A 198 -0.08 17.25 7.11
CA LYS A 198 1.23 17.55 6.50
C LYS A 198 1.12 18.40 5.23
N GLY A 199 -0.08 18.71 4.76
CA GLY A 199 -0.32 19.49 3.54
C GLY A 199 -0.53 18.66 2.28
N VAL A 200 -0.59 17.33 2.39
CA VAL A 200 -0.82 16.43 1.27
C VAL A 200 -2.14 16.74 0.58
N LYS A 201 -2.09 16.98 -0.73
CA LYS A 201 -3.25 17.33 -1.58
C LYS A 201 -3.80 16.14 -2.35
N THR A 202 -2.93 15.18 -2.70
CA THR A 202 -3.30 14.04 -3.54
C THR A 202 -2.92 12.72 -2.87
N PHE A 203 -3.88 11.83 -2.73
CA PHE A 203 -3.72 10.51 -2.12
C PHE A 203 -3.83 9.42 -3.18
N PHE A 204 -2.80 8.61 -3.27
CA PHE A 204 -2.74 7.38 -4.08
C PHE A 204 -2.94 6.18 -3.18
N MET A 205 -3.62 5.16 -3.65
CA MET A 205 -4.01 4.00 -2.86
C MET A 205 -3.87 2.69 -3.62
N GLY A 206 -3.86 1.57 -2.92
CA GLY A 206 -3.76 0.25 -3.52
C GLY A 206 -4.91 -0.08 -4.46
N HIS A 207 -6.11 0.47 -4.20
CA HIS A 207 -7.31 0.21 -4.99
C HIS A 207 -8.02 1.49 -5.38
N GLY A 208 -8.07 1.78 -6.69
CA GLY A 208 -8.69 2.98 -7.25
C GLY A 208 -7.80 4.22 -7.21
N GLY A 209 -8.38 5.37 -6.93
CA GLY A 209 -7.69 6.66 -6.84
C GLY A 209 -7.23 7.25 -8.18
N PRO A 210 -6.41 8.33 -8.14
CA PRO A 210 -6.11 9.08 -6.92
C PRO A 210 -7.31 9.86 -6.38
N LEU A 211 -7.25 10.25 -5.10
CA LEU A 211 -8.26 11.08 -4.46
C LEU A 211 -7.68 12.42 -4.00
N PRO A 212 -8.42 13.53 -4.15
CA PRO A 212 -8.04 14.82 -3.59
C PRO A 212 -8.26 14.84 -2.06
N GLN A 213 -7.48 15.64 -1.34
CA GLN A 213 -7.56 15.79 0.11
C GLN A 213 -9.00 16.02 0.60
N LYS A 214 -9.79 16.86 -0.09
CA LYS A 214 -11.18 17.13 0.26
C LYS A 214 -12.04 15.86 0.40
N GLU A 215 -11.84 14.90 -0.51
CA GLU A 215 -12.58 13.64 -0.47
C GLU A 215 -12.08 12.72 0.64
N VAL A 216 -10.78 12.74 0.94
CA VAL A 216 -10.18 12.01 2.06
C VAL A 216 -10.70 12.57 3.39
N LEU A 217 -10.74 13.88 3.58
CA LEU A 217 -11.30 14.52 4.78
C LEU A 217 -12.78 14.15 4.99
N ARG A 218 -13.56 14.14 3.90
CA ARG A 218 -14.95 13.67 3.95
C ARG A 218 -15.06 12.20 4.39
N HIS A 219 -14.13 11.37 3.99
CA HIS A 219 -14.09 9.96 4.38
C HIS A 219 -13.69 9.80 5.85
N ILE A 220 -12.72 10.57 6.33
CA ILE A 220 -12.30 10.59 7.73
C ILE A 220 -13.50 10.85 8.66
N GLU A 221 -14.33 11.85 8.35
CA GLU A 221 -15.53 12.12 9.15
C GLU A 221 -16.49 10.93 9.19
N LYS A 222 -16.67 10.23 8.07
CA LYS A 222 -17.48 9.01 8.05
C LYS A 222 -16.93 7.88 8.92
N LEU A 223 -15.58 7.72 8.95
CA LEU A 223 -14.96 6.69 9.78
C LEU A 223 -15.13 6.99 11.27
N LYS A 224 -15.07 8.26 11.69
CA LYS A 224 -15.29 8.67 13.08
C LYS A 224 -16.71 8.29 13.56
N HIS A 225 -17.72 8.50 12.74
CA HIS A 225 -19.10 8.13 13.09
C HIS A 225 -19.34 6.62 13.22
N LEU A 226 -18.56 5.77 12.54
CA LEU A 226 -18.69 4.31 12.67
C LEU A 226 -18.29 3.76 14.05
N VAL A 227 -17.61 4.56 14.86
CA VAL A 227 -17.06 4.14 16.17
C VAL A 227 -17.85 4.73 17.32
N THR A 228 -18.74 5.70 17.05
CA THR A 228 -19.59 6.37 18.05
C THR A 228 -20.99 5.77 18.17
N ASP A 229 -21.37 4.87 17.27
CA ASP A 229 -22.59 4.06 17.28
C ASP A 229 -22.30 2.63 17.80
#